data_65cbd2fbfd2f5f6f2eecab9ea9b7cbf0
#
_entry.id   65cbd2fbfd2f5f6f2eecab9ea9b7cbf0
#
_cell.length_a   1.000
_cell.length_b   1.000
_cell.length_c   1.000
_cell.angle_alpha   90.00
_cell.angle_beta   90.00
_cell.angle_gamma   90.00
#
_symmetry.space_group_name_H-M   'P 1'
#
loop_
_entity.id
_entity.type
_entity.pdbx_description
1 polymer ?
#
loop_
_entity_poly.entity_id
_entity_poly.type
_entity_poly.pdbx_seq_one_letter_code
_entity_poly.pdbx_strand_id
1 'polypeptide(L)'
;MKGSRWLAFVACVAGLALVGAACGDVDEGDEGGDTAGGDTASVAQCSSDDPIVIAVNPWIGAEANAVVAQYVMENEMGCTVELEEFNESAQFPAMAAGDVDATLEVWPSGHAKDRSQYIEKAGTVVDGGELGIIGNIGWFVPSYVVEQNPEYASYEGFENADIFATAETGDKGRFLGADTTYSIFDEAIIESLGLDLEVVYSGSETASLSALDKAVKNEEPIVMYWWTPQWANAKYDLVEVELPEFDEQCEQIALDDPDVAEGYDCDYADDVLYKAFSADLEEKDPAAFEFLSNFSWTEEDQNQVALQLQEGTEPEAAAQEWVDANQDVVDTWLPAA
;
A
#
# COMPACT_ATOMS: atom_id res chain seq x y z
N MET A 1 -42.55 -20.32 33.13
CA MET A 1 -42.93 -20.10 34.56
C MET A 1 -42.03 -19.03 35.11
N LYS A 2 -42.68 -17.93 35.55
CA LYS A 2 -42.27 -16.91 36.54
C LYS A 2 -40.87 -16.31 36.37
N GLY A 3 -40.64 -15.03 36.11
CA GLY A 3 -41.36 -13.80 36.47
C GLY A 3 -40.72 -13.12 37.68
N SER A 4 -40.16 -11.92 37.51
CA SER A 4 -40.15 -10.77 38.45
C SER A 4 -39.09 -9.74 37.99
N ARG A 5 -39.31 -8.57 37.41
CA ARG A 5 -39.85 -7.25 37.80
C ARG A 5 -39.38 -6.74 39.15
N TRP A 6 -38.67 -5.56 39.13
CA TRP A 6 -38.74 -4.41 40.08
C TRP A 6 -37.79 -3.33 39.57
N LEU A 7 -38.24 -2.20 38.99
CA LEU A 7 -38.73 -0.92 39.50
C LEU A 7 -37.64 -0.06 40.20
N ALA A 8 -37.19 0.92 39.49
CA ALA A 8 -37.26 2.40 39.62
C ALA A 8 -36.94 3.04 40.96
N PHE A 9 -36.03 4.02 40.96
CA PHE A 9 -36.17 5.23 41.77
C PHE A 9 -35.59 6.46 41.06
N VAL A 10 -36.44 7.47 40.90
CA VAL A 10 -36.20 8.84 40.47
C VAL A 10 -35.79 9.67 41.70
N ALA A 11 -34.83 10.56 41.56
CA ALA A 11 -34.72 11.72 42.42
C ALA A 11 -34.19 12.94 41.64
N CYS A 12 -35.11 13.85 41.36
CA CYS A 12 -34.85 15.24 40.96
C CYS A 12 -34.34 16.05 42.16
N VAL A 13 -33.33 16.90 41.94
CA VAL A 13 -33.15 18.12 42.75
C VAL A 13 -32.85 19.27 41.81
N ALA A 14 -33.79 20.21 41.79
CA ALA A 14 -33.67 21.51 41.17
C ALA A 14 -33.05 22.50 42.18
N GLY A 15 -32.18 23.38 41.72
CA GLY A 15 -31.66 24.51 42.51
C GLY A 15 -31.49 25.72 41.61
N LEU A 16 -32.33 26.70 41.86
CA LEU A 16 -32.48 28.00 41.16
C LEU A 16 -31.49 29.06 41.65
N ALA A 17 -31.04 29.90 40.74
CA ALA A 17 -30.91 31.36 40.75
C ALA A 17 -29.77 32.01 41.55
N LEU A 18 -29.05 32.96 40.96
CA LEU A 18 -29.39 34.40 41.05
C LEU A 18 -28.48 35.25 40.14
N VAL A 19 -29.14 36.21 39.53
CA VAL A 19 -28.70 37.33 38.72
C VAL A 19 -27.83 38.30 39.55
N GLY A 20 -26.79 38.87 38.90
CA GLY A 20 -26.05 40.03 39.39
C GLY A 20 -25.54 40.85 38.19
N ALA A 21 -26.32 41.81 37.76
CA ALA A 21 -25.88 42.89 36.87
C ALA A 21 -25.14 43.95 37.66
N ALA A 22 -23.97 44.36 37.20
CA ALA A 22 -23.35 45.62 37.56
C ALA A 22 -22.67 46.23 36.34
N CYS A 23 -23.25 47.30 35.85
CA CYS A 23 -22.60 48.26 34.94
C CYS A 23 -21.53 49.02 35.72
N GLY A 24 -20.41 49.30 35.08
CA GLY A 24 -19.39 50.21 35.52
C GLY A 24 -18.51 50.58 34.32
N ASP A 25 -18.81 51.74 33.70
CA ASP A 25 -17.91 52.46 32.82
C ASP A 25 -16.69 52.94 33.56
N VAL A 26 -15.50 52.83 33.01
CA VAL A 26 -14.41 53.84 33.06
C VAL A 26 -13.30 53.51 32.04
N ASP A 27 -13.14 54.43 31.10
CA ASP A 27 -11.99 54.96 30.35
C ASP A 27 -10.64 54.24 30.27
N GLU A 28 -10.18 54.24 28.99
CA GLU A 28 -8.88 54.48 28.41
C GLU A 28 -7.62 53.95 29.09
N GLY A 29 -6.94 53.07 28.35
CA GLY A 29 -5.54 52.67 28.54
C GLY A 29 -5.06 51.78 27.40
N ASP A 30 -4.59 52.42 26.32
CA ASP A 30 -3.85 51.82 25.20
C ASP A 30 -2.56 51.16 25.73
N GLU A 31 -2.45 49.84 25.59
CA GLU A 31 -1.17 49.16 25.40
C GLU A 31 -1.40 47.89 24.56
N GLY A 32 -0.82 47.95 23.33
CA GLY A 32 -0.79 46.88 22.37
C GLY A 32 -0.15 45.61 22.94
N GLY A 33 -0.93 44.60 23.06
CA GLY A 33 -0.48 43.22 23.18
C GLY A 33 -0.75 42.55 21.83
N ASP A 34 0.24 42.49 20.96
CA ASP A 34 0.30 41.59 19.85
C ASP A 34 0.20 40.14 20.42
N THR A 35 -0.99 39.63 20.50
CA THR A 35 -1.18 38.20 20.50
C THR A 35 -0.95 37.81 19.03
N ALA A 36 0.25 37.29 18.74
CA ALA A 36 0.47 36.50 17.57
C ALA A 36 -0.53 35.32 17.63
N GLY A 37 -1.69 35.54 17.03
CA GLY A 37 -2.53 34.48 16.56
C GLY A 37 -1.71 33.83 15.45
N GLY A 38 -1.20 32.64 15.68
CA GLY A 38 -0.78 31.80 14.59
C GLY A 38 -2.01 31.61 13.72
N ASP A 39 -2.00 32.15 12.50
CA ASP A 39 -2.92 31.73 11.46
C ASP A 39 -2.63 30.25 11.24
N THR A 40 -3.39 29.38 11.91
CA THR A 40 -3.56 28.01 11.43
C THR A 40 -4.28 28.16 10.10
N ALA A 41 -3.56 27.97 9.00
CA ALA A 41 -4.18 27.93 7.67
C ALA A 41 -5.36 26.93 7.77
N SER A 42 -6.53 27.36 7.32
CA SER A 42 -7.67 26.46 7.28
C SER A 42 -7.43 25.40 6.23
N VAL A 43 -7.74 24.17 6.53
CA VAL A 43 -7.64 23.02 5.59
C VAL A 43 -8.81 23.11 4.60
N ALA A 44 -8.53 22.92 3.32
CA ALA A 44 -9.59 22.82 2.31
C ALA A 44 -10.46 21.60 2.58
N GLN A 45 -11.77 21.78 2.49
CA GLN A 45 -12.73 20.71 2.73
C GLN A 45 -13.18 20.09 1.41
N CYS A 46 -13.45 18.79 1.42
CA CYS A 46 -14.10 18.13 0.28
C CYS A 46 -15.46 18.78 -0.04
N SER A 47 -15.74 18.89 -1.30
CA SER A 47 -16.93 19.56 -1.84
C SER A 47 -17.91 18.62 -2.54
N SER A 48 -17.45 17.39 -2.88
CA SER A 48 -18.28 16.38 -3.54
C SER A 48 -19.27 15.76 -2.56
N ASP A 49 -20.52 15.61 -3.00
CA ASP A 49 -21.55 14.82 -2.29
C ASP A 49 -21.39 13.31 -2.58
N ASP A 50 -20.69 12.95 -3.67
CA ASP A 50 -20.39 11.58 -4.04
C ASP A 50 -19.08 11.11 -3.36
N PRO A 51 -18.96 9.85 -2.92
CA PRO A 51 -17.77 9.35 -2.27
C PRO A 51 -16.55 9.37 -3.21
N ILE A 52 -15.38 9.58 -2.62
CA ILE A 52 -14.09 9.35 -3.29
C ILE A 52 -13.78 7.86 -3.18
N VAL A 53 -13.72 7.17 -4.30
CA VAL A 53 -13.47 5.72 -4.36
C VAL A 53 -11.98 5.47 -4.59
N ILE A 54 -11.33 4.82 -3.62
CA ILE A 54 -9.91 4.45 -3.70
C ILE A 54 -9.80 2.94 -3.92
N ALA A 55 -9.15 2.54 -5.01
CA ALA A 55 -8.82 1.15 -5.26
C ALA A 55 -7.71 0.69 -4.31
N VAL A 56 -7.92 -0.48 -3.70
CA VAL A 56 -6.97 -1.15 -2.82
C VAL A 56 -6.53 -2.44 -3.47
N ASN A 57 -5.26 -2.55 -3.79
CA ASN A 57 -4.70 -3.79 -4.31
C ASN A 57 -4.58 -4.85 -3.21
N PRO A 58 -4.61 -6.16 -3.56
CA PRO A 58 -4.74 -7.24 -2.59
C PRO A 58 -3.41 -7.59 -1.88
N TRP A 59 -2.73 -6.58 -1.36
CA TRP A 59 -1.57 -6.70 -0.46
C TRP A 59 -1.59 -5.62 0.61
N ILE A 60 -0.96 -5.94 1.71
CA ILE A 60 -1.06 -5.17 2.95
C ILE A 60 -0.47 -3.76 2.85
N GLY A 61 0.54 -3.53 2.00
CA GLY A 61 1.12 -2.20 1.76
C GLY A 61 0.12 -1.24 1.12
N ALA A 62 -0.61 -1.71 0.09
CA ALA A 62 -1.67 -0.93 -0.55
C ALA A 62 -2.82 -0.63 0.42
N GLU A 63 -3.20 -1.59 1.28
CA GLU A 63 -4.19 -1.36 2.33
C GLU A 63 -3.71 -0.29 3.32
N ALA A 64 -2.44 -0.33 3.74
CA ALA A 64 -1.86 0.66 4.64
C ALA A 64 -1.94 2.09 4.07
N ASN A 65 -1.58 2.28 2.79
CA ASN A 65 -1.73 3.57 2.09
C ASN A 65 -3.19 4.05 2.13
N ALA A 66 -4.11 3.18 1.75
CA ALA A 66 -5.51 3.53 1.58
C ALA A 66 -6.20 3.88 2.90
N VAL A 67 -5.96 3.12 3.97
CA VAL A 67 -6.61 3.38 5.28
C VAL A 67 -6.10 4.66 5.93
N VAL A 68 -4.82 5.00 5.76
CA VAL A 68 -4.28 6.27 6.28
C VAL A 68 -4.82 7.46 5.48
N ALA A 69 -4.84 7.37 4.14
CA ALA A 69 -5.43 8.40 3.31
C ALA A 69 -6.93 8.60 3.61
N GLN A 70 -7.69 7.51 3.73
CA GLN A 70 -9.10 7.56 4.11
C GLN A 70 -9.28 8.26 5.46
N TYR A 71 -8.53 7.85 6.49
CA TYR A 71 -8.64 8.42 7.82
C TYR A 71 -8.42 9.94 7.83
N VAL A 72 -7.36 10.41 7.16
CA VAL A 72 -7.07 11.86 7.09
C VAL A 72 -8.14 12.61 6.27
N MET A 73 -8.54 12.11 5.12
CA MET A 73 -9.57 12.73 4.29
C MET A 73 -10.91 12.85 5.02
N GLU A 74 -11.32 11.83 5.75
CA GLU A 74 -12.59 11.84 6.49
C GLU A 74 -12.55 12.74 7.72
N ASN A 75 -11.45 12.72 8.49
CA ASN A 75 -11.38 13.42 9.78
C ASN A 75 -10.91 14.88 9.67
N GLU A 76 -10.00 15.19 8.71
CA GLU A 76 -9.43 16.53 8.58
C GLU A 76 -10.11 17.35 7.45
N MET A 77 -10.62 16.67 6.41
CA MET A 77 -11.16 17.32 5.22
C MET A 77 -12.67 17.11 5.05
N GLY A 78 -13.30 16.24 5.88
CA GLY A 78 -14.73 15.98 5.81
C GLY A 78 -15.21 15.28 4.54
N CYS A 79 -14.31 14.58 3.84
CA CYS A 79 -14.67 13.75 2.68
C CYS A 79 -15.51 12.54 3.10
N THR A 80 -16.21 11.97 2.13
CA THR A 80 -16.72 10.60 2.20
C THR A 80 -15.80 9.73 1.34
N VAL A 81 -15.19 8.68 1.90
CA VAL A 81 -14.25 7.82 1.17
C VAL A 81 -14.71 6.37 1.21
N GLU A 82 -14.70 5.72 0.07
CA GLU A 82 -14.97 4.28 -0.07
C GLU A 82 -13.70 3.58 -0.54
N LEU A 83 -13.31 2.50 0.16
CA LEU A 83 -12.20 1.63 -0.22
C LEU A 83 -12.77 0.41 -0.92
N GLU A 84 -12.34 0.17 -2.15
CA GLU A 84 -12.76 -1.00 -2.93
C GLU A 84 -11.55 -1.87 -3.31
N GLU A 85 -11.65 -3.18 -3.09
CA GLU A 85 -10.62 -4.13 -3.48
C GLU A 85 -10.59 -4.32 -5.00
N PHE A 86 -9.44 -4.07 -5.60
CA PHE A 86 -9.18 -4.27 -7.02
C PHE A 86 -7.90 -5.07 -7.22
N ASN A 87 -7.89 -5.96 -8.19
CA ASN A 87 -6.61 -6.48 -8.69
C ASN A 87 -5.94 -5.42 -9.59
N GLU A 88 -4.63 -5.49 -9.69
CA GLU A 88 -3.83 -4.51 -10.40
C GLU A 88 -4.27 -4.28 -11.85
N SER A 89 -4.60 -5.33 -12.58
CA SER A 89 -4.98 -5.25 -14.01
C SER A 89 -6.33 -4.58 -14.23
N ALA A 90 -7.20 -4.51 -13.21
CA ALA A 90 -8.55 -3.93 -13.33
C ALA A 90 -8.62 -2.45 -12.93
N GLN A 91 -7.65 -1.92 -12.16
CA GLN A 91 -7.72 -0.57 -11.61
C GLN A 91 -7.66 0.54 -12.69
N PHE A 92 -6.79 0.41 -13.69
CA PHE A 92 -6.68 1.42 -14.77
C PHE A 92 -7.94 1.52 -15.64
N PRO A 93 -8.51 0.39 -16.13
CA PRO A 93 -9.82 0.44 -16.80
C PRO A 93 -10.93 1.05 -15.94
N ALA A 94 -10.97 0.75 -14.62
CA ALA A 94 -11.97 1.27 -13.71
C ALA A 94 -11.82 2.79 -13.51
N MET A 95 -10.59 3.29 -13.32
CA MET A 95 -10.33 4.73 -13.28
C MET A 95 -10.72 5.43 -14.59
N ALA A 96 -10.38 4.82 -15.74
CA ALA A 96 -10.73 5.37 -17.05
C ALA A 96 -12.24 5.39 -17.31
N ALA A 97 -13.02 4.53 -16.64
CA ALA A 97 -14.49 4.50 -16.69
C ALA A 97 -15.15 5.45 -15.67
N GLY A 98 -14.39 5.94 -14.69
CA GLY A 98 -14.91 6.75 -13.58
C GLY A 98 -15.57 5.94 -12.47
N ASP A 99 -15.33 4.62 -12.44
CA ASP A 99 -15.83 3.73 -11.38
C ASP A 99 -14.92 3.81 -10.11
N VAL A 100 -13.66 4.19 -10.30
CA VAL A 100 -12.63 4.40 -9.25
C VAL A 100 -11.99 5.76 -9.45
N ASP A 101 -11.77 6.50 -8.39
CA ASP A 101 -11.16 7.84 -8.44
C ASP A 101 -9.63 7.79 -8.33
N ALA A 102 -9.08 6.90 -7.51
CA ALA A 102 -7.64 6.84 -7.25
C ALA A 102 -7.14 5.42 -6.92
N THR A 103 -5.86 5.20 -7.19
CA THR A 103 -5.04 4.15 -6.57
C THR A 103 -3.77 4.80 -6.02
N LEU A 104 -3.31 4.36 -4.85
CA LEU A 104 -2.19 4.99 -4.16
C LEU A 104 -0.86 4.23 -4.31
N GLU A 105 -0.90 3.04 -4.93
CA GLU A 105 0.30 2.25 -5.12
C GLU A 105 0.28 1.56 -6.48
N VAL A 106 1.10 2.04 -7.39
CA VAL A 106 1.33 1.46 -8.70
C VAL A 106 2.81 1.10 -8.84
N TRP A 107 3.06 -0.14 -9.23
CA TRP A 107 4.38 -0.69 -9.50
C TRP A 107 4.69 -0.57 -11.00
N PRO A 108 5.56 0.36 -11.43
CA PRO A 108 5.79 0.65 -12.84
C PRO A 108 6.14 -0.55 -13.71
N SER A 109 6.96 -1.48 -13.20
CA SER A 109 7.44 -2.65 -13.96
C SER A 109 6.30 -3.54 -14.46
N GLY A 110 5.20 -3.67 -13.69
CA GLY A 110 4.01 -4.44 -14.08
C GLY A 110 3.03 -3.67 -14.96
N HIS A 111 3.13 -2.33 -15.04
CA HIS A 111 2.10 -1.46 -15.61
C HIS A 111 2.55 -0.52 -16.72
N ALA A 112 3.67 -0.79 -17.36
CA ALA A 112 4.17 0.02 -18.47
C ALA A 112 3.15 0.16 -19.62
N LYS A 113 2.44 -0.93 -19.95
CA LYS A 113 1.39 -0.95 -20.97
C LYS A 113 0.16 -0.11 -20.57
N ASP A 114 -0.27 -0.22 -19.32
CA ASP A 114 -1.40 0.55 -18.78
C ASP A 114 -1.06 2.03 -18.72
N ARG A 115 0.13 2.39 -18.23
CA ARG A 115 0.64 3.75 -18.25
C ARG A 115 0.60 4.33 -19.66
N SER A 116 1.14 3.58 -20.63
CA SER A 116 1.15 4.02 -22.04
C SER A 116 -0.26 4.17 -22.61
N GLN A 117 -1.19 3.28 -22.27
CA GLN A 117 -2.55 3.31 -22.79
C GLN A 117 -3.40 4.40 -22.15
N TYR A 118 -3.47 4.47 -20.85
CA TYR A 118 -4.44 5.27 -20.11
C TYR A 118 -3.93 6.65 -19.73
N ILE A 119 -2.62 6.78 -19.41
CA ILE A 119 -2.01 8.05 -19.04
C ILE A 119 -1.49 8.78 -20.29
N GLU A 120 -0.59 8.16 -21.08
CA GLU A 120 0.14 8.86 -22.14
C GLU A 120 -0.69 9.07 -23.41
N LYS A 121 -1.52 8.07 -23.80
CA LYS A 121 -2.29 8.12 -25.06
C LYS A 121 -3.73 8.60 -24.87
N ALA A 122 -4.45 8.01 -23.92
CA ALA A 122 -5.88 8.33 -23.72
C ALA A 122 -6.08 9.55 -22.84
N GLY A 123 -5.22 9.77 -21.82
CA GLY A 123 -5.36 10.85 -20.86
C GLY A 123 -6.61 10.69 -19.99
N THR A 124 -7.12 9.46 -19.81
CA THR A 124 -8.27 9.14 -18.97
C THR A 124 -7.87 8.83 -17.54
N VAL A 125 -6.57 8.60 -17.32
CA VAL A 125 -5.93 8.48 -16.01
C VAL A 125 -4.78 9.49 -15.97
N VAL A 126 -4.52 10.08 -14.82
CA VAL A 126 -3.41 11.01 -14.60
C VAL A 126 -2.40 10.40 -13.63
N ASP A 127 -1.14 10.74 -13.82
CA ASP A 127 -0.05 10.43 -12.88
C ASP A 127 -0.22 11.33 -11.65
N GLY A 128 -0.47 10.72 -10.49
CA GLY A 128 -0.71 11.40 -9.21
C GLY A 128 0.57 11.74 -8.45
N GLY A 129 1.75 11.52 -9.05
CA GLY A 129 3.06 11.75 -8.43
C GLY A 129 3.57 10.55 -7.62
N GLU A 130 4.83 10.64 -7.21
CA GLU A 130 5.51 9.60 -6.46
C GLU A 130 4.86 9.36 -5.09
N LEU A 131 4.81 8.09 -4.66
CA LEU A 131 4.37 7.72 -3.30
C LEU A 131 5.44 8.03 -2.25
N GLY A 132 6.71 8.16 -2.65
CA GLY A 132 7.86 8.35 -1.77
C GLY A 132 8.59 7.05 -1.42
N ILE A 133 8.22 5.95 -2.06
CA ILE A 133 8.74 4.60 -1.84
C ILE A 133 9.40 4.09 -3.12
N ILE A 134 10.55 3.44 -2.98
CA ILE A 134 11.18 2.66 -4.06
C ILE A 134 10.92 1.19 -3.76
N GLY A 135 10.19 0.53 -4.64
CA GLY A 135 9.92 -0.90 -4.58
C GLY A 135 11.02 -1.69 -5.29
N ASN A 136 11.34 -2.85 -4.76
CA ASN A 136 12.19 -3.83 -5.40
C ASN A 136 11.48 -5.19 -5.34
N ILE A 137 11.30 -5.81 -6.49
CA ILE A 137 10.77 -7.16 -6.65
C ILE A 137 11.94 -8.09 -6.92
N GLY A 138 11.90 -9.31 -6.41
CA GLY A 138 12.96 -10.28 -6.66
C GLY A 138 12.60 -11.69 -6.20
N TRP A 139 13.60 -12.56 -6.26
CA TRP A 139 13.54 -13.90 -5.72
C TRP A 139 14.21 -13.94 -4.36
N PHE A 140 13.55 -14.53 -3.39
CA PHE A 140 14.05 -14.57 -2.02
C PHE A 140 14.08 -15.99 -1.47
N VAL A 141 15.11 -16.25 -0.67
CA VAL A 141 15.26 -17.48 0.12
C VAL A 141 15.55 -17.11 1.59
N PRO A 142 15.13 -17.92 2.57
CA PRO A 142 15.56 -17.71 3.95
C PRO A 142 17.10 -17.84 4.11
N SER A 143 17.70 -17.01 4.98
CA SER A 143 19.16 -16.96 5.17
C SER A 143 19.78 -18.33 5.50
N TYR A 144 19.09 -19.18 6.27
CA TYR A 144 19.56 -20.52 6.60
C TYR A 144 19.76 -21.42 5.35
N VAL A 145 19.04 -21.15 4.25
CA VAL A 145 19.21 -21.89 2.99
C VAL A 145 20.58 -21.57 2.39
N VAL A 146 20.93 -20.28 2.31
CA VAL A 146 22.22 -19.80 1.78
C VAL A 146 23.36 -20.16 2.73
N GLU A 147 23.16 -20.11 4.04
CA GLU A 147 24.16 -20.52 5.02
C GLU A 147 24.55 -21.99 4.88
N GLN A 148 23.59 -22.86 4.54
CA GLN A 148 23.81 -24.29 4.33
C GLN A 148 24.28 -24.60 2.90
N ASN A 149 23.84 -23.84 1.91
CA ASN A 149 24.06 -24.04 0.49
C ASN A 149 24.32 -22.68 -0.18
N PRO A 150 25.55 -22.15 -0.10
CA PRO A 150 25.89 -20.80 -0.57
C PRO A 150 25.62 -20.53 -2.06
N GLU A 151 25.51 -21.60 -2.88
CA GLU A 151 25.18 -21.51 -4.30
C GLU A 151 23.82 -20.88 -4.57
N TYR A 152 22.84 -20.99 -3.65
CA TYR A 152 21.50 -20.41 -3.81
C TYR A 152 21.43 -18.91 -3.48
N ALA A 153 22.55 -18.25 -3.24
CA ALA A 153 22.61 -16.79 -3.22
C ALA A 153 22.51 -16.18 -4.64
N SER A 154 22.66 -17.01 -5.68
CA SER A 154 22.61 -16.58 -7.09
C SER A 154 21.83 -17.59 -7.93
N TYR A 155 21.28 -17.11 -9.06
CA TYR A 155 20.45 -17.91 -9.97
C TYR A 155 21.15 -19.18 -10.50
N GLU A 156 22.46 -19.17 -10.66
CA GLU A 156 23.22 -20.35 -11.14
C GLU A 156 23.08 -21.56 -10.21
N GLY A 157 22.81 -21.34 -8.91
CA GLY A 157 22.55 -22.42 -7.98
C GLY A 157 21.31 -23.24 -8.33
N PHE A 158 20.34 -22.62 -8.99
CA PHE A 158 19.08 -23.25 -9.36
C PHE A 158 19.13 -24.02 -10.69
N GLU A 159 20.29 -24.13 -11.36
CA GLU A 159 20.50 -25.15 -12.39
C GLU A 159 20.33 -26.57 -11.83
N ASN A 160 20.45 -26.74 -10.52
CA ASN A 160 20.09 -27.93 -9.77
C ASN A 160 19.32 -27.51 -8.49
N ALA A 161 18.02 -27.60 -8.54
CA ALA A 161 17.14 -27.16 -7.47
C ALA A 161 16.50 -28.30 -6.65
N ASP A 162 17.14 -29.49 -6.60
CA ASP A 162 16.61 -30.71 -5.97
C ASP A 162 16.13 -30.48 -4.52
N ILE A 163 16.79 -29.61 -3.73
CA ILE A 163 16.40 -29.37 -2.34
C ILE A 163 15.05 -28.66 -2.20
N PHE A 164 14.60 -27.97 -3.25
CA PHE A 164 13.29 -27.29 -3.31
C PHE A 164 12.20 -28.17 -3.92
N ALA A 165 12.53 -29.40 -4.35
CA ALA A 165 11.55 -30.30 -4.96
C ALA A 165 10.43 -30.69 -3.98
N THR A 166 9.21 -30.75 -4.50
CA THR A 166 8.02 -31.11 -3.74
C THR A 166 7.24 -32.23 -4.41
N ALA A 167 6.24 -32.78 -3.73
CA ALA A 167 5.36 -33.79 -4.35
C ALA A 167 4.56 -33.24 -5.54
N GLU A 168 4.42 -31.93 -5.66
CA GLU A 168 3.70 -31.23 -6.73
C GLU A 168 4.57 -31.07 -7.98
N THR A 169 5.84 -30.73 -7.80
CA THR A 169 6.80 -30.44 -8.88
C THR A 169 7.66 -31.65 -9.29
N GLY A 170 7.56 -32.75 -8.56
CA GLY A 170 8.29 -33.98 -8.85
C GLY A 170 9.80 -33.84 -8.65
N ASP A 171 10.57 -33.94 -9.74
CA ASP A 171 12.04 -33.84 -9.68
C ASP A 171 12.53 -32.39 -9.79
N LYS A 172 11.66 -31.42 -10.16
CA LYS A 172 12.01 -30.00 -10.25
C LYS A 172 11.86 -29.30 -8.90
N GLY A 173 12.69 -28.31 -8.64
CA GLY A 173 12.52 -27.42 -7.51
C GLY A 173 11.22 -26.60 -7.63
N ARG A 174 10.50 -26.38 -6.55
CA ARG A 174 9.36 -25.49 -6.53
C ARG A 174 9.82 -24.05 -6.34
N PHE A 175 9.50 -23.19 -7.31
CA PHE A 175 9.49 -21.75 -7.12
C PHE A 175 8.07 -21.33 -6.70
N LEU A 176 7.93 -20.66 -5.56
CA LEU A 176 6.64 -20.16 -5.09
C LEU A 176 6.35 -18.79 -5.69
N GLY A 177 5.60 -18.75 -6.79
CA GLY A 177 5.03 -17.54 -7.33
C GLY A 177 3.94 -16.98 -6.41
N ALA A 178 3.66 -15.69 -6.49
CA ALA A 178 2.61 -15.06 -5.70
C ALA A 178 1.24 -15.16 -6.40
N ASP A 179 0.60 -14.07 -6.77
CA ASP A 179 -0.60 -14.05 -7.58
C ASP A 179 -0.24 -13.86 -9.05
N THR A 180 -0.95 -14.53 -9.95
CA THR A 180 -0.69 -14.47 -11.40
C THR A 180 -0.94 -13.10 -12.03
N THR A 181 -1.54 -12.16 -11.30
CA THR A 181 -1.77 -10.80 -11.77
C THR A 181 -0.55 -9.89 -11.65
N TYR A 182 0.44 -10.26 -10.80
CA TYR A 182 1.66 -9.47 -10.60
C TYR A 182 2.97 -10.29 -10.57
N SER A 183 2.95 -11.60 -10.31
CA SER A 183 4.11 -12.50 -10.44
C SER A 183 4.14 -13.04 -11.88
N ILE A 184 4.63 -12.23 -12.83
CA ILE A 184 4.43 -12.45 -14.27
C ILE A 184 5.70 -12.82 -15.05
N PHE A 185 6.89 -12.51 -14.53
CA PHE A 185 8.16 -12.77 -15.24
C PHE A 185 8.86 -14.07 -14.83
N ASP A 186 8.49 -14.68 -13.70
CA ASP A 186 9.21 -15.80 -13.09
C ASP A 186 9.34 -17.02 -14.04
N GLU A 187 8.26 -17.38 -14.75
CA GLU A 187 8.31 -18.51 -15.70
C GLU A 187 9.28 -18.22 -16.85
N ALA A 188 9.30 -16.98 -17.34
CA ALA A 188 10.20 -16.58 -18.42
C ALA A 188 11.67 -16.57 -17.98
N ILE A 189 11.97 -16.07 -16.78
CA ILE A 189 13.31 -16.10 -16.18
C ILE A 189 13.78 -17.56 -16.05
N ILE A 190 12.97 -18.43 -15.48
CA ILE A 190 13.27 -19.86 -15.29
C ILE A 190 13.56 -20.53 -16.63
N GLU A 191 12.74 -20.28 -17.67
CA GLU A 191 12.91 -20.86 -18.98
C GLU A 191 14.15 -20.32 -19.68
N SER A 192 14.32 -19.00 -19.69
CA SER A 192 15.43 -18.33 -20.42
C SER A 192 16.79 -18.67 -19.83
N LEU A 193 16.89 -18.77 -18.49
CA LEU A 193 18.11 -19.15 -17.81
C LEU A 193 18.31 -20.69 -17.71
N GLY A 194 17.32 -21.48 -18.09
CA GLY A 194 17.39 -22.93 -18.08
C GLY A 194 17.46 -23.54 -16.68
N LEU A 195 16.78 -22.93 -15.70
CA LEU A 195 16.80 -23.36 -14.32
C LEU A 195 15.90 -24.57 -14.05
N ASP A 196 16.27 -25.41 -13.10
CA ASP A 196 15.52 -26.62 -12.76
C ASP A 196 14.41 -26.34 -11.73
N LEU A 197 13.62 -25.32 -12.03
CA LEU A 197 12.49 -24.85 -11.22
C LEU A 197 11.16 -25.02 -11.96
N GLU A 198 10.09 -25.10 -11.21
CA GLU A 198 8.71 -25.04 -11.69
C GLU A 198 7.92 -24.07 -10.81
N VAL A 199 7.24 -23.08 -11.45
CA VAL A 199 6.44 -22.09 -10.72
C VAL A 199 5.14 -22.73 -10.22
N VAL A 200 4.89 -22.57 -8.92
CA VAL A 200 3.63 -22.91 -8.27
C VAL A 200 3.10 -21.66 -7.60
N TYR A 201 2.00 -21.15 -8.11
CA TYR A 201 1.42 -19.90 -7.62
C TYR A 201 0.69 -20.12 -6.29
N SER A 202 0.98 -19.30 -5.30
CA SER A 202 0.28 -19.28 -4.00
C SER A 202 -1.12 -18.68 -4.11
N GLY A 203 -1.32 -17.76 -5.05
CA GLY A 203 -2.57 -17.07 -5.36
C GLY A 203 -2.88 -15.87 -4.46
N SER A 204 -2.04 -15.56 -3.47
CA SER A 204 -2.17 -14.35 -2.65
C SER A 204 -0.95 -14.12 -1.75
N GLU A 205 -0.72 -12.88 -1.33
CA GLU A 205 0.30 -12.53 -0.32
C GLU A 205 0.13 -13.35 0.97
N THR A 206 -1.08 -13.45 1.49
CA THR A 206 -1.38 -14.23 2.71
C THR A 206 -0.99 -15.71 2.57
N ALA A 207 -1.20 -16.31 1.40
CA ALA A 207 -0.80 -17.69 1.14
C ALA A 207 0.73 -17.82 1.04
N SER A 208 1.41 -16.86 0.40
CA SER A 208 2.88 -16.78 0.36
C SER A 208 3.47 -16.66 1.75
N LEU A 209 2.94 -15.75 2.59
CA LEU A 209 3.35 -15.59 3.99
C LEU A 209 3.13 -16.86 4.81
N SER A 210 2.03 -17.56 4.60
CA SER A 210 1.75 -18.83 5.29
C SER A 210 2.74 -19.92 4.90
N ALA A 211 3.13 -19.97 3.63
CA ALA A 211 4.13 -20.91 3.13
C ALA A 211 5.52 -20.59 3.68
N LEU A 212 5.90 -19.31 3.70
CA LEU A 212 7.15 -18.81 4.26
C LEU A 212 7.24 -19.12 5.77
N ASP A 213 6.21 -18.79 6.55
CA ASP A 213 6.16 -19.07 8.00
C ASP A 213 6.33 -20.57 8.30
N LYS A 214 5.67 -21.41 7.51
CA LYS A 214 5.81 -22.87 7.63
C LYS A 214 7.24 -23.32 7.30
N ALA A 215 7.82 -22.83 6.22
CA ALA A 215 9.18 -23.19 5.79
C ALA A 215 10.21 -22.78 6.85
N VAL A 216 10.18 -21.52 7.30
CA VAL A 216 11.08 -21.00 8.33
C VAL A 216 10.94 -21.77 9.64
N LYS A 217 9.72 -22.06 10.08
CA LYS A 217 9.48 -22.79 11.33
C LYS A 217 10.02 -24.20 11.32
N ASN A 218 10.06 -24.85 10.17
CA ASN A 218 10.54 -26.23 9.99
C ASN A 218 11.97 -26.30 9.43
N GLU A 219 12.60 -25.16 9.12
CA GLU A 219 13.87 -25.05 8.39
C GLU A 219 13.82 -25.80 7.04
N GLU A 220 12.64 -25.76 6.37
CA GLU A 220 12.45 -26.33 5.03
C GLU A 220 12.92 -25.33 3.96
N PRO A 221 13.62 -25.74 2.89
CA PRO A 221 14.00 -24.84 1.79
C PRO A 221 12.77 -24.29 1.09
N ILE A 222 12.79 -22.98 0.81
CA ILE A 222 11.82 -22.28 -0.02
C ILE A 222 12.55 -21.22 -0.83
N VAL A 223 12.20 -21.08 -2.12
CA VAL A 223 12.51 -19.94 -2.99
C VAL A 223 11.20 -19.38 -3.48
N MET A 224 11.07 -18.05 -3.46
CA MET A 224 9.78 -17.41 -3.73
C MET A 224 9.94 -16.04 -4.35
N TYR A 225 8.93 -15.64 -5.14
CA TYR A 225 8.67 -14.27 -5.49
C TYR A 225 8.38 -13.45 -4.24
N TRP A 226 9.06 -12.34 -4.05
CA TRP A 226 8.84 -11.44 -2.94
C TRP A 226 9.24 -10.02 -3.30
N TRP A 227 9.03 -9.07 -2.37
CA TRP A 227 9.34 -7.67 -2.60
C TRP A 227 9.72 -6.90 -1.34
N THR A 228 10.26 -5.70 -1.55
CA THR A 228 10.46 -4.66 -0.55
C THR A 228 9.81 -3.36 -1.07
N PRO A 229 9.19 -2.53 -0.21
CA PRO A 229 8.97 -2.75 1.22
C PRO A 229 7.92 -3.82 1.52
N GLN A 230 8.16 -4.55 2.58
CA GLN A 230 7.21 -5.52 3.11
C GLN A 230 7.54 -5.79 4.58
N TRP A 231 6.59 -5.59 5.49
CA TRP A 231 6.78 -5.74 6.94
C TRP A 231 7.41 -7.07 7.34
N ALA A 232 7.15 -8.14 6.61
CA ALA A 232 7.68 -9.47 6.90
C ALA A 232 9.21 -9.56 6.74
N ASN A 233 9.83 -8.65 5.98
CA ASN A 233 11.29 -8.59 5.84
C ASN A 233 11.98 -8.24 7.17
N ALA A 234 11.29 -7.55 8.09
CA ALA A 234 11.78 -7.33 9.45
C ALA A 234 11.63 -8.56 10.36
N LYS A 235 10.71 -9.47 10.02
CA LYS A 235 10.43 -10.68 10.81
C LYS A 235 11.24 -11.89 10.37
N TYR A 236 11.40 -12.04 9.07
CA TYR A 236 12.10 -13.17 8.46
C TYR A 236 13.43 -12.70 7.90
N ASP A 237 14.49 -13.41 8.22
CA ASP A 237 15.82 -13.16 7.67
C ASP A 237 15.90 -13.78 6.27
N LEU A 238 15.64 -12.95 5.27
CA LEU A 238 15.59 -13.33 3.86
C LEU A 238 16.82 -12.81 3.13
N VAL A 239 17.29 -13.59 2.18
CA VAL A 239 18.35 -13.23 1.24
C VAL A 239 17.74 -13.16 -0.14
N GLU A 240 17.94 -12.06 -0.82
CA GLU A 240 17.62 -11.90 -2.23
C GLU A 240 18.60 -12.70 -3.08
N VAL A 241 18.06 -13.41 -4.05
CA VAL A 241 18.85 -14.21 -5.01
C VAL A 241 19.35 -13.27 -6.10
N GLU A 242 20.66 -13.24 -6.32
CA GLU A 242 21.27 -12.45 -7.40
C GLU A 242 20.85 -13.02 -8.75
N LEU A 243 20.03 -12.28 -9.49
CA LEU A 243 19.64 -12.53 -10.87
C LEU A 243 20.58 -11.77 -11.83
N PRO A 244 20.56 -12.05 -13.17
CA PRO A 244 21.29 -11.23 -14.12
C PRO A 244 20.80 -9.76 -14.09
N GLU A 245 21.76 -8.83 -14.20
CA GLU A 245 21.47 -7.39 -14.11
C GLU A 245 20.39 -6.97 -15.13
N PHE A 246 19.41 -6.15 -14.66
CA PHE A 246 18.36 -5.59 -15.52
C PHE A 246 18.97 -4.74 -16.65
N ASP A 247 18.51 -4.94 -17.87
CA ASP A 247 19.04 -4.26 -19.05
C ASP A 247 17.95 -3.72 -19.99
N GLU A 248 18.40 -2.98 -21.04
CA GLU A 248 17.50 -2.39 -22.04
C GLU A 248 16.66 -3.44 -22.82
N GLN A 249 17.12 -4.68 -22.92
CA GLN A 249 16.39 -5.75 -23.62
C GLN A 249 15.22 -6.22 -22.75
N CYS A 250 15.45 -6.44 -21.47
CA CYS A 250 14.38 -6.77 -20.51
C CYS A 250 13.36 -5.65 -20.38
N GLU A 251 13.81 -4.38 -20.32
CA GLU A 251 12.91 -3.24 -20.34
C GLU A 251 12.00 -3.25 -21.58
N GLN A 252 12.56 -3.52 -22.77
CA GLN A 252 11.78 -3.55 -23.99
C GLN A 252 10.78 -4.71 -24.01
N ILE A 253 11.14 -5.89 -23.48
CA ILE A 253 10.23 -7.04 -23.37
C ILE A 253 9.06 -6.70 -22.44
N ALA A 254 9.35 -6.12 -21.27
CA ALA A 254 8.31 -5.71 -20.33
C ALA A 254 7.36 -4.64 -20.91
N LEU A 255 7.88 -3.71 -21.73
CA LEU A 255 7.10 -2.69 -22.41
C LEU A 255 6.22 -3.23 -23.54
N ASP A 256 6.73 -4.22 -24.31
CA ASP A 256 6.05 -4.72 -25.51
C ASP A 256 4.87 -5.64 -25.16
N ASP A 257 5.10 -6.68 -24.36
CA ASP A 257 4.06 -7.59 -23.92
C ASP A 257 4.46 -8.37 -22.64
N PRO A 258 4.19 -7.82 -21.47
CA PRO A 258 4.56 -8.46 -20.19
C PRO A 258 3.85 -9.82 -19.98
N ASP A 259 2.71 -10.06 -20.64
CA ASP A 259 2.00 -11.34 -20.53
C ASP A 259 2.70 -12.49 -21.27
N VAL A 260 3.59 -12.17 -22.21
CA VAL A 260 4.34 -13.17 -22.99
C VAL A 260 5.76 -13.34 -22.45
N ALA A 261 6.40 -12.26 -22.05
CA ALA A 261 7.74 -12.16 -21.45
C ALA A 261 8.83 -13.10 -22.03
N GLU A 262 8.62 -13.64 -23.24
CA GLU A 262 9.53 -14.59 -23.89
C GLU A 262 10.92 -13.97 -24.06
N GLY A 263 11.93 -14.62 -23.46
CA GLY A 263 13.31 -14.16 -23.50
C GLY A 263 13.69 -13.17 -22.40
N TYR A 264 12.81 -12.94 -21.41
CA TYR A 264 13.13 -12.17 -20.21
C TYR A 264 14.06 -13.03 -19.34
N ASP A 265 15.30 -12.59 -19.18
CA ASP A 265 16.37 -13.33 -18.47
C ASP A 265 17.14 -12.48 -17.49
N CYS A 266 16.57 -11.36 -17.06
CA CYS A 266 17.15 -10.39 -16.15
C CYS A 266 16.41 -10.37 -14.80
N ASP A 267 17.01 -9.62 -13.86
CA ASP A 267 16.35 -9.19 -12.64
C ASP A 267 15.18 -8.22 -12.91
N TYR A 268 14.44 -7.88 -11.88
CA TYR A 268 13.40 -6.85 -11.95
C TYR A 268 14.02 -5.45 -11.89
N ALA A 269 13.32 -4.47 -12.45
CA ALA A 269 13.71 -3.07 -12.28
C ALA A 269 13.37 -2.58 -10.87
N ASP A 270 14.12 -1.60 -10.36
CA ASP A 270 13.69 -0.82 -9.21
C ASP A 270 12.47 0.02 -9.59
N ASP A 271 11.39 -0.09 -8.83
CA ASP A 271 10.15 0.62 -9.07
C ASP A 271 10.02 1.87 -8.18
N VAL A 272 10.04 3.05 -8.78
CA VAL A 272 9.60 4.27 -8.09
C VAL A 272 8.07 4.24 -8.02
N LEU A 273 7.52 3.83 -6.89
CA LEU A 273 6.07 3.68 -6.73
C LEU A 273 5.36 5.02 -6.89
N TYR A 274 4.25 5.02 -7.62
CA TYR A 274 3.49 6.23 -7.89
C TYR A 274 1.99 6.03 -7.66
N LYS A 275 1.27 7.15 -7.59
CA LYS A 275 -0.20 7.19 -7.48
C LYS A 275 -0.80 7.47 -8.84
N ALA A 276 -1.99 6.95 -9.09
CA ALA A 276 -2.72 7.23 -10.31
C ALA A 276 -4.18 7.58 -10.00
N PHE A 277 -4.73 8.53 -10.76
CA PHE A 277 -6.09 9.03 -10.53
C PHE A 277 -6.90 9.05 -11.81
N SER A 278 -8.21 8.91 -11.68
CA SER A 278 -9.12 9.26 -12.77
C SER A 278 -8.91 10.71 -13.19
N ALA A 279 -8.90 10.98 -14.49
CA ALA A 279 -8.78 12.35 -14.99
C ALA A 279 -9.92 13.26 -14.54
N ASP A 280 -11.05 12.69 -14.11
CA ASP A 280 -12.22 13.43 -13.65
C ASP A 280 -12.15 13.82 -12.15
N LEU A 281 -11.17 13.30 -11.38
CA LEU A 281 -11.07 13.53 -9.94
C LEU A 281 -10.87 15.01 -9.59
N GLU A 282 -10.04 15.74 -10.33
CA GLU A 282 -9.79 17.17 -10.07
C GLU A 282 -11.07 18.00 -10.25
N GLU A 283 -11.93 17.66 -11.24
CA GLU A 283 -13.22 18.31 -11.43
C GLU A 283 -14.26 17.88 -10.38
N LYS A 284 -14.22 16.59 -9.97
CA LYS A 284 -15.10 16.01 -8.95
C LYS A 284 -14.86 16.64 -7.58
N ASP A 285 -13.61 16.68 -7.14
CA ASP A 285 -13.19 17.26 -5.86
C ASP A 285 -11.74 17.74 -5.89
N PRO A 286 -11.51 19.06 -6.12
CA PRO A 286 -10.15 19.62 -6.18
C PRO A 286 -9.34 19.44 -4.88
N ALA A 287 -10.01 19.47 -3.71
CA ALA A 287 -9.31 19.30 -2.44
C ALA A 287 -8.84 17.86 -2.25
N ALA A 288 -9.67 16.87 -2.59
CA ALA A 288 -9.28 15.47 -2.59
C ALA A 288 -8.14 15.19 -3.57
N PHE A 289 -8.19 15.75 -4.78
CA PHE A 289 -7.13 15.63 -5.77
C PHE A 289 -5.80 16.20 -5.26
N GLU A 290 -5.80 17.40 -4.66
CA GLU A 290 -4.59 18.03 -4.11
C GLU A 290 -4.03 17.21 -2.94
N PHE A 291 -4.87 16.76 -2.01
CA PHE A 291 -4.47 15.91 -0.90
C PHE A 291 -3.79 14.62 -1.39
N LEU A 292 -4.47 13.88 -2.28
CA LEU A 292 -3.95 12.62 -2.81
C LEU A 292 -2.66 12.83 -3.62
N SER A 293 -2.53 13.96 -4.32
CA SER A 293 -1.29 14.32 -5.03
C SER A 293 -0.12 14.57 -4.07
N ASN A 294 -0.40 15.21 -2.92
CA ASN A 294 0.59 15.51 -1.89
C ASN A 294 0.92 14.29 -1.01
N PHE A 295 0.03 13.30 -0.92
CA PHE A 295 0.24 12.10 -0.10
C PHE A 295 1.55 11.41 -0.48
N SER A 296 2.47 11.35 0.47
CA SER A 296 3.79 10.73 0.28
C SER A 296 4.39 10.43 1.64
N TRP A 297 4.93 9.25 1.81
CA TRP A 297 5.54 8.81 3.07
C TRP A 297 6.72 7.87 2.83
N THR A 298 7.34 7.39 3.89
CA THR A 298 8.49 6.50 3.79
C THR A 298 8.08 5.02 3.82
N GLU A 299 8.97 4.17 3.36
CA GLU A 299 8.87 2.72 3.51
C GLU A 299 8.63 2.29 4.97
N GLU A 300 9.32 2.94 5.93
CA GLU A 300 9.18 2.64 7.36
C GLU A 300 7.77 2.94 7.85
N ASP A 301 7.19 4.07 7.42
CA ASP A 301 5.81 4.46 7.76
C ASP A 301 4.80 3.44 7.24
N GLN A 302 4.89 3.06 5.97
CA GLN A 302 4.03 2.04 5.36
C GLN A 302 4.13 0.71 6.10
N ASN A 303 5.36 0.23 6.33
CA ASN A 303 5.59 -1.04 7.01
C ASN A 303 5.08 -1.05 8.46
N GLN A 304 5.13 0.09 9.15
CA GLN A 304 4.59 0.21 10.52
C GLN A 304 3.08 0.00 10.54
N VAL A 305 2.35 0.66 9.64
CA VAL A 305 0.88 0.50 9.54
C VAL A 305 0.53 -0.90 9.04
N ALA A 306 1.22 -1.39 7.99
CA ALA A 306 1.03 -2.73 7.45
C ALA A 306 1.21 -3.83 8.51
N LEU A 307 2.20 -3.71 9.39
CA LEU A 307 2.42 -4.64 10.49
C LEU A 307 1.24 -4.63 11.48
N GLN A 308 0.72 -3.46 11.85
CA GLN A 308 -0.44 -3.34 12.75
C GLN A 308 -1.68 -4.01 12.15
N LEU A 309 -1.94 -3.78 10.85
CA LEU A 309 -3.04 -4.43 10.13
C LEU A 309 -2.87 -5.96 10.12
N GLN A 310 -1.66 -6.44 9.83
CA GLN A 310 -1.33 -7.87 9.84
C GLN A 310 -1.49 -8.52 11.23
N GLU A 311 -1.24 -7.78 12.30
CA GLU A 311 -1.44 -8.25 13.69
C GLU A 311 -2.91 -8.19 14.12
N GLY A 312 -3.80 -7.68 13.26
CA GLY A 312 -5.25 -7.65 13.45
C GLY A 312 -5.73 -6.41 14.19
N THR A 313 -4.97 -5.31 14.15
CA THR A 313 -5.48 -3.99 14.55
C THR A 313 -6.54 -3.55 13.54
N GLU A 314 -7.65 -3.03 14.03
CA GLU A 314 -8.70 -2.49 13.14
C GLU A 314 -8.13 -1.35 12.28
N PRO A 315 -8.46 -1.27 10.97
CA PRO A 315 -7.86 -0.32 10.04
C PRO A 315 -7.90 1.14 10.50
N GLU A 316 -9.05 1.59 10.97
CA GLU A 316 -9.23 2.95 11.50
C GLU A 316 -8.29 3.23 12.70
N ALA A 317 -8.11 2.25 13.59
CA ALA A 317 -7.25 2.41 14.76
C ALA A 317 -5.76 2.43 14.38
N ALA A 318 -5.34 1.62 13.41
CA ALA A 318 -3.96 1.62 12.90
C ALA A 318 -3.63 2.96 12.22
N ALA A 319 -4.54 3.45 11.38
CA ALA A 319 -4.40 4.75 10.73
C ALA A 319 -4.36 5.90 11.77
N GLN A 320 -5.27 5.91 12.74
CA GLN A 320 -5.31 6.93 13.80
C GLN A 320 -4.01 6.96 14.60
N GLU A 321 -3.50 5.79 15.03
CA GLU A 321 -2.27 5.73 15.82
C GLU A 321 -1.07 6.32 15.07
N TRP A 322 -0.95 6.00 13.78
CA TRP A 322 0.11 6.53 12.95
C TRP A 322 -0.04 8.05 12.73
N VAL A 323 -1.24 8.53 12.38
CA VAL A 323 -1.56 9.96 12.17
C VAL A 323 -1.29 10.78 13.42
N ASP A 324 -1.75 10.32 14.60
CA ASP A 324 -1.52 11.01 15.89
C ASP A 324 -0.02 11.15 16.21
N ALA A 325 0.80 10.21 15.77
CA ALA A 325 2.26 10.23 15.97
C ALA A 325 3.03 11.05 14.93
N ASN A 326 2.44 11.31 13.75
CA ASN A 326 3.12 11.89 12.57
C ASN A 326 2.37 13.11 11.99
N GLN A 327 1.76 13.92 12.84
CA GLN A 327 0.96 15.07 12.43
C GLN A 327 1.74 16.06 11.54
N ASP A 328 3.03 16.21 11.78
CA ASP A 328 3.92 17.07 10.98
C ASP A 328 4.08 16.58 9.53
N VAL A 329 4.00 15.28 9.29
CA VAL A 329 3.97 14.68 7.95
C VAL A 329 2.60 14.91 7.33
N VAL A 330 1.52 14.60 8.06
CA VAL A 330 0.13 14.79 7.61
C VAL A 330 -0.15 16.24 7.20
N ASP A 331 0.34 17.20 7.97
CA ASP A 331 0.19 18.64 7.67
C ASP A 331 0.78 19.03 6.30
N THR A 332 1.74 18.26 5.79
CA THR A 332 2.31 18.49 4.44
C THR A 332 1.40 18.01 3.30
N TRP A 333 0.47 17.14 3.59
CA TRP A 333 -0.48 16.60 2.59
C TRP A 333 -1.74 17.45 2.48
N LEU A 334 -2.10 18.15 3.58
CA LEU A 334 -3.36 18.88 3.66
C LEU A 334 -3.36 20.12 2.75
N PRO A 335 -4.36 20.25 1.85
CA PRO A 335 -4.49 21.42 0.99
C PRO A 335 -4.93 22.64 1.80
N ALA A 336 -4.40 23.81 1.44
CA ALA A 336 -4.82 25.07 2.04
C ALA A 336 -6.16 25.56 1.45
N ALA A 337 -7.08 26.06 2.32
CA ALA A 337 -8.39 26.58 1.92
C ALA A 337 -8.33 27.92 1.18
#